data_370f3919739e6e24a01c91331a9e0fd4
#
_entry.id   370f3919739e6e24a01c91331a9e0fd4
#
_cell.length_a   1.000
_cell.length_b   1.000
_cell.length_c   1.000
_cell.angle_alpha   90.00
_cell.angle_beta   90.00
_cell.angle_gamma   90.00
#
_symmetry.space_group_name_H-M   'P 1'
#
loop_
_entity.id
_entity.type
_entity.pdbx_description
1 polymer ?
#
loop_
_entity_poly.entity_id
_entity_poly.type
_entity_poly.pdbx_seq_one_letter_code
_entity_poly.pdbx_strand_id
1 'polypeptide(L)'
;MPKPRDFIPRTLSARIILQTVFAISLLLIPTVLAMVIGTRLIMREEVGRQVDQALDGIAYRIDNTFLGVEQTAAILQKDIPNYLDHPQELNKLCLKALEVNPSISGCAIALNPEHYTLYGKPFMAYIHRAGGDISSANSRSRPLLSSETFTALSFTEQAWYTKPVREGVPSWVGPLRNEETEEEPLLSYDIPIVKDGVSVGVMGVDMSLSVLTQIAQNYKTSTHSYITLLDREGSYIVHPDSTRLLHISSLAQLRDAENPSVMEALQKMIEGKTGRRAFTLDSTRYLMAYKPFQQSAYPGRQVGNLGWSIAVFYPEKELYTEFDPGYRLSILMIVVSLLLLVVGAAIIAHMSLRPLRRLMRVTQIISKGNYRLPGFETSRTDEVGRLQTLYNKMLQAVANHMEQLQNLSEKEIAYQDALAQTYAKTKEIKKHKADFFSKMTHQMADVTAEIQDSVDSLCELCADMSDERSGKALAKI
;
A
#
# COMPACT_ATOMS: atom_id res chain seq x y z
N MET A 1 -11.24 -42.26 7.20
CA MET A 1 -11.92 -41.12 6.57
C MET A 1 -13.41 -41.28 6.83
N PRO A 2 -14.07 -40.36 7.54
CA PRO A 2 -15.52 -40.42 7.78
C PRO A 2 -16.26 -40.22 6.44
N LYS A 3 -17.32 -40.96 6.23
CA LYS A 3 -18.13 -40.91 5.01
C LYS A 3 -18.87 -39.55 4.91
N PRO A 4 -18.99 -38.95 3.72
CA PRO A 4 -19.59 -37.61 3.55
C PRO A 4 -21.09 -37.48 3.87
N ARG A 5 -21.73 -38.54 4.40
CA ARG A 5 -23.14 -38.55 4.77
C ARG A 5 -23.46 -38.03 6.18
N ASP A 6 -22.47 -37.83 7.05
CA ASP A 6 -22.69 -37.40 8.43
C ASP A 6 -22.80 -35.86 8.60
N PHE A 7 -22.61 -35.09 7.54
CA PHE A 7 -22.64 -33.63 7.54
C PHE A 7 -24.00 -33.01 7.15
N ILE A 8 -25.02 -33.83 6.88
CA ILE A 8 -26.36 -33.30 6.53
C ILE A 8 -27.20 -33.17 7.80
N PRO A 9 -27.51 -31.93 8.26
CA PRO A 9 -28.27 -31.74 9.48
C PRO A 9 -29.68 -32.31 9.36
N ARG A 10 -30.10 -32.95 10.44
CA ARG A 10 -31.36 -33.76 10.51
C ARG A 10 -32.62 -32.91 10.70
N THR A 11 -32.56 -31.60 10.78
CA THR A 11 -33.76 -30.75 11.01
C THR A 11 -33.98 -29.74 9.88
N LEU A 12 -35.23 -29.51 9.52
CA LEU A 12 -35.65 -28.57 8.47
C LEU A 12 -35.16 -27.15 8.76
N SER A 13 -35.17 -26.73 10.03
CA SER A 13 -34.67 -25.44 10.46
C SER A 13 -33.17 -25.28 10.14
N ALA A 14 -32.36 -26.31 10.37
CA ALA A 14 -30.94 -26.25 10.09
C ALA A 14 -30.63 -26.25 8.56
N ARG A 15 -31.45 -26.92 7.75
CA ARG A 15 -31.32 -26.88 6.29
C ARG A 15 -31.65 -25.49 5.70
N ILE A 16 -32.75 -24.88 6.14
CA ILE A 16 -33.13 -23.53 5.68
C ILE A 16 -32.09 -22.50 6.09
N ILE A 17 -31.61 -22.54 7.34
CA ILE A 17 -30.56 -21.63 7.80
C ILE A 17 -29.26 -21.87 7.01
N LEU A 18 -28.90 -23.14 6.76
CA LEU A 18 -27.72 -23.49 5.96
C LEU A 18 -27.84 -22.96 4.53
N GLN A 19 -28.98 -23.20 3.88
CA GLN A 19 -29.20 -22.75 2.50
C GLN A 19 -29.17 -21.24 2.37
N THR A 20 -29.78 -20.50 3.33
CA THR A 20 -29.76 -19.04 3.33
C THR A 20 -28.36 -18.49 3.62
N VAL A 21 -27.63 -19.04 4.60
CA VAL A 21 -26.25 -18.63 4.88
C VAL A 21 -25.33 -18.99 3.71
N PHE A 22 -25.49 -20.17 3.11
CA PHE A 22 -24.71 -20.58 1.93
C PHE A 22 -24.96 -19.65 0.72
N ALA A 23 -26.24 -19.34 0.42
CA ALA A 23 -26.60 -18.46 -0.68
C ALA A 23 -26.06 -17.04 -0.47
N ILE A 24 -26.15 -16.52 0.75
CA ILE A 24 -25.62 -15.21 1.09
C ILE A 24 -24.09 -15.22 1.08
N SER A 25 -23.44 -16.26 1.61
CA SER A 25 -21.98 -16.41 1.59
C SER A 25 -21.43 -16.53 0.17
N LEU A 26 -22.16 -17.20 -0.72
CA LEU A 26 -21.78 -17.34 -2.13
C LEU A 26 -21.75 -16.01 -2.87
N LEU A 27 -22.58 -15.05 -2.50
CA LEU A 27 -22.59 -13.70 -3.06
C LEU A 27 -21.60 -12.76 -2.32
N LEU A 28 -21.53 -12.85 -1.00
CA LEU A 28 -20.80 -11.91 -0.17
C LEU A 28 -19.29 -12.17 -0.17
N ILE A 29 -18.86 -13.44 -0.17
CA ILE A 29 -17.43 -13.79 -0.18
C ILE A 29 -16.73 -13.32 -1.48
N PRO A 30 -17.24 -13.57 -2.69
CA PRO A 30 -16.64 -13.05 -3.92
C PRO A 30 -16.65 -11.52 -3.99
N THR A 31 -17.70 -10.88 -3.50
CA THR A 31 -17.82 -9.42 -3.50
C THR A 31 -16.76 -8.79 -2.58
N VAL A 32 -16.62 -9.33 -1.36
CA VAL A 32 -15.60 -8.90 -0.41
C VAL A 32 -14.19 -9.16 -0.95
N LEU A 33 -13.97 -10.34 -1.54
CA LEU A 33 -12.69 -10.68 -2.14
C LEU A 33 -12.34 -9.74 -3.30
N ALA A 34 -13.29 -9.47 -4.18
CA ALA A 34 -13.13 -8.51 -5.29
C ALA A 34 -12.84 -7.09 -4.76
N MET A 35 -13.53 -6.65 -3.70
CA MET A 35 -13.29 -5.36 -3.05
C MET A 35 -11.88 -5.29 -2.45
N VAL A 36 -11.43 -6.32 -1.73
CA VAL A 36 -10.08 -6.37 -1.13
C VAL A 36 -8.99 -6.37 -2.20
N ILE A 37 -9.16 -7.16 -3.25
CA ILE A 37 -8.21 -7.21 -4.38
C ILE A 37 -8.23 -5.87 -5.12
N GLY A 38 -9.39 -5.31 -5.43
CA GLY A 38 -9.55 -4.03 -6.10
C GLY A 38 -8.91 -2.89 -5.30
N THR A 39 -9.17 -2.82 -3.99
CA THR A 39 -8.54 -1.82 -3.12
C THR A 39 -7.02 -1.96 -3.12
N ARG A 40 -6.47 -3.17 -3.05
CA ARG A 40 -5.00 -3.38 -3.11
C ARG A 40 -4.40 -2.95 -4.46
N LEU A 41 -5.08 -3.18 -5.56
CA LEU A 41 -4.61 -2.75 -6.89
C LEU A 41 -4.62 -1.22 -7.01
N ILE A 42 -5.72 -0.57 -6.59
CA ILE A 42 -5.84 0.90 -6.59
C ILE A 42 -4.79 1.53 -5.66
N MET A 43 -4.60 0.99 -4.44
CA MET A 43 -3.58 1.48 -3.51
C MET A 43 -2.17 1.37 -4.12
N ARG A 44 -1.87 0.26 -4.78
CA ARG A 44 -0.55 0.06 -5.41
C ARG A 44 -0.30 1.06 -6.54
N GLU A 45 -1.29 1.37 -7.32
CA GLU A 45 -1.21 2.37 -8.38
C GLU A 45 -1.09 3.79 -7.81
N GLU A 46 -1.89 4.12 -6.79
CA GLU A 46 -1.85 5.41 -6.10
C GLU A 46 -0.50 5.66 -5.43
N VAL A 47 0.03 4.68 -4.67
CA VAL A 47 1.36 4.73 -4.08
C VAL A 47 2.42 4.94 -5.18
N GLY A 48 2.30 4.22 -6.29
CA GLY A 48 3.21 4.43 -7.41
C GLY A 48 3.17 5.85 -7.97
N ARG A 49 1.99 6.44 -8.10
CA ARG A 49 1.80 7.81 -8.55
C ARG A 49 2.38 8.84 -7.57
N GLN A 50 2.16 8.63 -6.26
CA GLN A 50 2.75 9.49 -5.21
C GLN A 50 4.29 9.44 -5.23
N VAL A 51 4.87 8.25 -5.41
CA VAL A 51 6.33 8.10 -5.53
C VAL A 51 6.88 8.82 -6.76
N ASP A 52 6.20 8.76 -7.91
CA ASP A 52 6.62 9.50 -9.10
C ASP A 52 6.51 11.01 -8.89
N GLN A 53 5.41 11.50 -8.30
CA GLN A 53 5.24 12.91 -7.99
C GLN A 53 6.30 13.40 -7.00
N ALA A 54 6.64 12.60 -5.99
CA ALA A 54 7.71 12.91 -5.07
C ALA A 54 9.07 12.97 -5.80
N LEU A 55 9.35 12.01 -6.69
CA LEU A 55 10.55 12.00 -7.52
C LEU A 55 10.64 13.23 -8.43
N ASP A 56 9.51 13.64 -9.03
CA ASP A 56 9.42 14.86 -9.83
C ASP A 56 9.69 16.11 -8.99
N GLY A 57 9.09 16.19 -7.80
CA GLY A 57 9.31 17.28 -6.86
C GLY A 57 10.76 17.38 -6.39
N ILE A 58 11.39 16.25 -6.09
CA ILE A 58 12.80 16.20 -5.68
C ILE A 58 13.72 16.63 -6.83
N ALA A 59 13.50 16.09 -8.02
CA ALA A 59 14.26 16.45 -9.20
C ALA A 59 14.18 17.96 -9.48
N TYR A 60 12.99 18.54 -9.40
CA TYR A 60 12.77 19.96 -9.57
C TYR A 60 13.52 20.81 -8.51
N ARG A 61 13.52 20.36 -7.25
CA ARG A 61 14.21 21.05 -6.15
C ARG A 61 15.72 21.00 -6.31
N ILE A 62 16.26 19.86 -6.74
CA ILE A 62 17.68 19.72 -7.08
C ILE A 62 18.04 20.65 -8.25
N ASP A 63 17.21 20.67 -9.29
CA ASP A 63 17.42 21.55 -10.45
C ASP A 63 17.37 23.04 -10.07
N ASN A 64 16.47 23.43 -9.16
CA ASN A 64 16.44 24.81 -8.63
C ASN A 64 17.73 25.18 -7.87
N THR A 65 18.35 24.22 -7.20
CA THR A 65 19.65 24.44 -6.55
C THR A 65 20.74 24.71 -7.59
N PHE A 66 20.77 23.92 -8.65
CA PHE A 66 21.66 24.17 -9.78
C PHE A 66 21.41 25.52 -10.43
N LEU A 67 20.14 25.84 -10.69
CA LEU A 67 19.75 27.14 -11.25
C LEU A 67 20.24 28.31 -10.38
N GLY A 68 20.14 28.17 -9.04
CA GLY A 68 20.64 29.19 -8.11
C GLY A 68 22.14 29.40 -8.22
N VAL A 69 22.93 28.33 -8.41
CA VAL A 69 24.38 28.40 -8.64
C VAL A 69 24.68 29.05 -10.00
N GLU A 70 24.00 28.59 -11.05
CA GLU A 70 24.13 29.14 -12.42
C GLU A 70 23.82 30.63 -12.47
N GLN A 71 22.74 31.07 -11.81
CA GLN A 71 22.37 32.49 -11.76
C GLN A 71 23.39 33.32 -10.98
N THR A 72 23.90 32.80 -9.85
CA THR A 72 24.93 33.48 -9.07
C THR A 72 26.18 33.68 -9.91
N ALA A 73 26.63 32.61 -10.59
CA ALA A 73 27.79 32.67 -11.47
C ALA A 73 27.57 33.63 -12.65
N ALA A 74 26.41 33.59 -13.31
CA ALA A 74 26.11 34.45 -14.44
C ALA A 74 26.03 35.95 -14.08
N ILE A 75 25.57 36.26 -12.85
CA ILE A 75 25.54 37.64 -12.35
C ILE A 75 26.97 38.13 -12.11
N LEU A 76 27.80 37.36 -11.43
CA LEU A 76 29.16 37.74 -11.07
C LEU A 76 30.09 37.76 -12.28
N GLN A 77 29.89 36.90 -13.27
CA GLN A 77 30.64 36.92 -14.52
C GLN A 77 30.61 38.25 -15.22
N LYS A 78 29.48 38.98 -15.18
CA LYS A 78 29.33 40.32 -15.80
C LYS A 78 30.24 41.37 -15.21
N ASP A 79 30.62 41.18 -13.96
CA ASP A 79 31.52 42.15 -13.26
C ASP A 79 32.99 41.88 -13.55
N ILE A 80 33.37 40.64 -13.99
CA ILE A 80 34.77 40.24 -14.20
C ILE A 80 35.54 41.15 -15.17
N PRO A 81 34.98 41.59 -16.31
CA PRO A 81 35.71 42.46 -17.23
C PRO A 81 36.21 43.75 -16.60
N ASN A 82 35.55 44.25 -15.58
CA ASN A 82 35.95 45.49 -14.90
C ASN A 82 37.18 45.33 -13.99
N TYR A 83 37.57 44.09 -13.70
CA TYR A 83 38.70 43.77 -12.82
C TYR A 83 39.90 43.13 -13.55
N LEU A 84 39.81 42.95 -14.88
CA LEU A 84 40.89 42.33 -15.65
C LEU A 84 42.21 43.08 -15.61
N ASP A 85 42.16 44.40 -15.45
CA ASP A 85 43.35 45.27 -15.28
C ASP A 85 43.98 45.13 -13.89
N HIS A 86 43.19 44.66 -12.89
CA HIS A 86 43.62 44.40 -11.52
C HIS A 86 43.23 42.99 -11.07
N PRO A 87 43.86 41.92 -11.62
CA PRO A 87 43.40 40.53 -11.41
C PRO A 87 43.32 40.11 -9.94
N GLN A 88 44.14 40.67 -9.07
CA GLN A 88 44.13 40.41 -7.62
C GLN A 88 42.79 40.74 -6.95
N GLU A 89 41.99 41.64 -7.52
CA GLU A 89 40.67 41.98 -7.02
C GLU A 89 39.59 40.94 -7.39
N LEU A 90 39.87 40.02 -8.31
CA LEU A 90 38.97 38.90 -8.67
C LEU A 90 38.70 37.98 -7.49
N ASN A 91 39.59 37.90 -6.51
CA ASN A 91 39.35 37.22 -5.23
C ASN A 91 38.08 37.77 -4.50
N LYS A 92 37.77 39.05 -4.65
CA LYS A 92 36.57 39.66 -4.05
C LYS A 92 35.28 39.11 -4.68
N LEU A 93 35.31 38.82 -6.00
CA LEU A 93 34.18 38.20 -6.70
C LEU A 93 33.99 36.74 -6.28
N CYS A 94 35.08 35.99 -6.15
CA CYS A 94 35.04 34.62 -5.64
C CYS A 94 34.45 34.60 -4.21
N LEU A 95 34.90 35.50 -3.32
CA LEU A 95 34.37 35.62 -1.98
C LEU A 95 32.86 35.93 -2.01
N LYS A 96 32.46 36.90 -2.83
CA LYS A 96 31.04 37.29 -2.99
C LYS A 96 30.16 36.13 -3.46
N ALA A 97 30.66 35.23 -4.34
CA ALA A 97 29.95 34.04 -4.76
C ALA A 97 29.58 33.14 -3.58
N LEU A 98 30.56 32.87 -2.70
CA LEU A 98 30.35 32.04 -1.53
C LEU A 98 29.44 32.70 -0.47
N GLU A 99 29.50 34.02 -0.31
CA GLU A 99 28.67 34.76 0.64
C GLU A 99 27.20 34.77 0.21
N VAL A 100 26.95 35.02 -1.08
CA VAL A 100 25.58 35.14 -1.64
C VAL A 100 24.86 33.82 -1.70
N ASN A 101 25.57 32.75 -2.12
CA ASN A 101 24.93 31.43 -2.30
C ASN A 101 25.58 30.37 -1.40
N PRO A 102 24.89 29.91 -0.35
CA PRO A 102 25.44 28.91 0.57
C PRO A 102 25.61 27.52 -0.05
N SER A 103 25.02 27.22 -1.20
CA SER A 103 25.22 25.97 -1.94
C SER A 103 26.56 25.95 -2.67
N ILE A 104 27.23 27.09 -2.79
CA ILE A 104 28.56 27.23 -3.40
C ILE A 104 29.63 26.85 -2.37
N SER A 105 30.45 25.87 -2.71
CA SER A 105 31.57 25.39 -1.88
C SER A 105 32.91 26.05 -2.27
N GLY A 106 33.07 26.41 -3.55
CA GLY A 106 34.25 27.05 -4.09
C GLY A 106 33.93 27.97 -5.27
N CYS A 107 34.83 28.87 -5.54
CA CYS A 107 34.80 29.71 -6.75
C CYS A 107 36.21 29.96 -7.25
N ALA A 108 36.42 29.64 -8.51
CA ALA A 108 37.69 29.86 -9.24
C ALA A 108 37.46 30.87 -10.35
N ILE A 109 38.44 31.77 -10.56
CA ILE A 109 38.54 32.61 -11.77
C ILE A 109 39.96 32.43 -12.32
N ALA A 110 40.06 31.75 -13.43
CA ALA A 110 41.32 31.49 -14.10
C ALA A 110 41.40 32.23 -15.44
N LEU A 111 42.45 33.03 -15.60
CA LEU A 111 42.65 33.81 -16.81
C LEU A 111 43.56 33.09 -17.79
N ASN A 112 43.33 33.31 -19.08
CA ASN A 112 44.15 32.71 -20.14
C ASN A 112 45.59 33.24 -20.02
N PRO A 113 46.58 32.32 -19.83
CA PRO A 113 47.96 32.72 -19.67
C PRO A 113 48.57 33.45 -20.90
N GLU A 114 47.98 33.27 -22.08
CA GLU A 114 48.44 33.97 -23.29
C GLU A 114 48.15 35.50 -23.24
N HIS A 115 47.13 35.89 -22.46
CA HIS A 115 46.71 37.28 -22.37
C HIS A 115 46.93 37.89 -21.00
N TYR A 116 46.92 37.07 -19.96
CA TYR A 116 46.97 37.55 -18.58
C TYR A 116 47.94 36.72 -17.73
N THR A 117 49.04 37.33 -17.34
CA THR A 117 49.98 36.74 -16.37
C THR A 117 50.19 37.69 -15.21
N LEU A 118 50.29 37.15 -13.99
CA LEU A 118 50.67 37.92 -12.82
C LEU A 118 52.08 37.53 -12.41
N TYR A 119 53.00 38.49 -12.46
CA TYR A 119 54.46 38.27 -12.22
C TYR A 119 55.05 37.14 -13.10
N GLY A 120 54.60 37.03 -14.34
CA GLY A 120 55.08 36.00 -15.29
C GLY A 120 54.52 34.60 -15.06
N LYS A 121 53.51 34.46 -14.16
CA LYS A 121 52.84 33.19 -13.91
C LYS A 121 51.36 33.24 -14.35
N PRO A 122 50.78 32.11 -14.77
CA PRO A 122 49.33 32.01 -14.98
C PRO A 122 48.58 32.50 -13.73
N PHE A 123 47.50 33.27 -13.93
CA PHE A 123 46.70 33.79 -12.82
C PHE A 123 45.48 32.92 -12.61
N MET A 124 45.27 32.48 -11.37
CA MET A 124 44.04 31.88 -10.89
C MET A 124 43.73 32.39 -9.49
N ALA A 125 42.53 32.92 -9.31
CA ALA A 125 41.95 33.18 -8.01
C ALA A 125 41.07 31.99 -7.61
N TYR A 126 41.30 31.38 -6.46
CA TYR A 126 40.46 30.32 -5.97
C TYR A 126 40.18 30.50 -4.48
N ILE A 127 38.88 30.60 -4.14
CA ILE A 127 38.42 30.65 -2.76
C ILE A 127 37.44 29.52 -2.54
N HIS A 128 37.66 28.75 -1.52
CA HIS A 128 36.79 27.61 -1.17
C HIS A 128 36.54 27.53 0.35
N ARG A 129 35.49 26.85 0.72
CA ARG A 129 35.19 26.51 2.11
C ARG A 129 36.06 25.36 2.55
N ALA A 130 36.66 25.43 3.73
CA ALA A 130 37.44 24.31 4.27
C ALA A 130 36.57 23.03 4.29
N GLY A 131 37.16 21.91 3.87
CA GLY A 131 36.58 20.60 4.04
C GLY A 131 36.34 20.27 5.52
N GLY A 132 35.32 19.50 5.84
CA GLY A 132 35.03 19.11 7.22
C GLY A 132 33.72 18.31 7.31
N ASP A 133 33.52 17.69 8.47
CA ASP A 133 32.41 16.80 8.76
C ASP A 133 31.06 17.44 8.39
N ILE A 134 30.30 16.73 7.54
CA ILE A 134 29.01 17.15 6.98
C ILE A 134 27.95 17.35 8.06
N SER A 135 28.20 16.83 9.26
CA SER A 135 27.27 16.90 10.40
C SER A 135 27.03 18.32 10.95
N SER A 136 27.88 19.29 10.61
CA SER A 136 27.66 20.68 11.01
C SER A 136 26.70 21.36 10.04
N ALA A 137 25.47 21.59 10.47
CA ALA A 137 24.35 22.19 9.73
C ALA A 137 24.58 23.61 9.16
N ASN A 138 25.78 24.14 9.21
CA ASN A 138 26.10 25.53 8.85
C ASN A 138 27.28 25.58 7.87
N SER A 139 27.02 25.33 6.59
CA SER A 139 28.04 25.52 5.54
C SER A 139 28.61 26.97 5.56
N ARG A 140 27.83 27.95 5.99
CA ARG A 140 28.26 29.36 6.15
C ARG A 140 29.33 29.59 7.22
N SER A 141 29.43 28.72 8.22
CA SER A 141 30.37 28.88 9.35
C SER A 141 31.75 28.30 9.09
N ARG A 142 31.96 27.63 7.95
CA ARG A 142 33.26 27.06 7.60
C ARG A 142 34.24 28.15 7.20
N PRO A 143 35.52 28.08 7.64
CA PRO A 143 36.53 29.03 7.24
C PRO A 143 36.74 29.02 5.72
N LEU A 144 36.97 30.17 5.16
CA LEU A 144 37.30 30.35 3.76
C LEU A 144 38.81 30.24 3.59
N LEU A 145 39.23 29.46 2.65
CA LEU A 145 40.64 29.29 2.30
C LEU A 145 40.87 29.84 0.90
N SER A 146 41.99 30.51 0.72
CA SER A 146 42.47 30.94 -0.60
C SER A 146 43.62 30.03 -1.02
N SER A 147 43.53 29.50 -2.21
CA SER A 147 44.56 28.62 -2.78
C SER A 147 45.02 29.23 -4.13
N GLU A 148 46.33 29.21 -4.38
CA GLU A 148 46.90 29.65 -5.65
C GLU A 148 47.14 28.48 -6.61
N THR A 149 47.06 27.24 -6.11
CA THR A 149 47.29 26.02 -6.89
C THR A 149 46.19 25.01 -6.64
N PHE A 150 45.63 24.48 -7.69
CA PHE A 150 44.49 23.54 -7.61
C PHE A 150 44.93 22.07 -7.64
N THR A 151 46.02 21.75 -8.30
CA THR A 151 46.59 20.39 -8.42
C THR A 151 47.99 20.46 -8.97
N ALA A 152 48.71 19.33 -9.03
CA ALA A 152 49.96 19.17 -9.75
C ALA A 152 49.86 19.44 -11.27
N LEU A 153 48.64 19.30 -11.84
CA LEU A 153 48.35 19.61 -13.24
C LEU A 153 47.96 21.09 -13.39
N SER A 154 48.47 21.72 -14.46
CA SER A 154 48.05 23.06 -14.82
C SER A 154 46.54 23.14 -15.02
N PHE A 155 45.87 24.17 -14.49
CA PHE A 155 44.44 24.37 -14.70
C PHE A 155 44.07 24.43 -16.19
N THR A 156 45.00 24.85 -17.08
CA THR A 156 44.79 24.92 -18.52
C THR A 156 44.62 23.56 -19.19
N GLU A 157 44.96 22.47 -18.51
CA GLU A 157 44.80 21.09 -18.98
C GLU A 157 43.58 20.42 -18.41
N GLN A 158 42.94 21.01 -17.41
CA GLN A 158 41.81 20.43 -16.74
C GLN A 158 40.47 20.65 -17.48
N ALA A 159 39.56 19.68 -17.35
CA ALA A 159 38.28 19.68 -18.06
C ALA A 159 37.40 20.89 -17.78
N TRP A 160 37.39 21.37 -16.52
CA TRP A 160 36.60 22.52 -16.09
C TRP A 160 37.04 23.83 -16.78
N TYR A 161 38.32 23.92 -17.19
CA TYR A 161 38.86 25.07 -17.94
C TYR A 161 38.73 24.87 -19.45
N THR A 162 39.18 23.70 -19.96
CA THR A 162 39.29 23.45 -21.39
C THR A 162 37.95 23.33 -22.09
N LYS A 163 36.94 22.73 -21.42
CA LYS A 163 35.62 22.51 -22.01
C LYS A 163 34.89 23.83 -22.34
N PRO A 164 34.65 24.76 -21.36
CA PRO A 164 33.98 26.02 -21.67
C PRO A 164 34.77 26.92 -22.62
N VAL A 165 36.09 26.88 -22.59
CA VAL A 165 36.91 27.62 -23.55
C VAL A 165 36.71 27.11 -24.98
N ARG A 166 36.68 25.79 -25.15
CA ARG A 166 36.51 25.15 -26.47
C ARG A 166 35.07 25.28 -26.99
N GLU A 167 34.11 25.10 -26.14
CA GLU A 167 32.68 25.06 -26.52
C GLU A 167 32.05 26.48 -26.56
N GLY A 168 32.64 27.44 -25.90
CA GLY A 168 32.15 28.83 -25.83
C GLY A 168 30.85 28.99 -25.02
N VAL A 169 30.45 27.95 -24.30
CA VAL A 169 29.18 27.91 -23.55
C VAL A 169 29.40 27.42 -22.12
N PRO A 170 28.58 27.92 -21.18
CA PRO A 170 28.63 27.41 -19.81
C PRO A 170 28.27 25.93 -19.76
N SER A 171 28.91 25.20 -18.86
CA SER A 171 28.63 23.77 -18.68
C SER A 171 28.93 23.29 -17.27
N TRP A 172 28.19 22.28 -16.83
CA TRP A 172 28.53 21.50 -15.64
C TRP A 172 29.60 20.47 -15.98
N VAL A 173 30.62 20.38 -15.13
CA VAL A 173 31.74 19.43 -15.25
C VAL A 173 31.90 18.70 -13.93
N GLY A 174 32.18 17.44 -13.99
CA GLY A 174 32.43 16.59 -12.82
C GLY A 174 31.59 15.32 -12.78
N PRO A 175 31.77 14.52 -11.74
CA PRO A 175 32.46 14.86 -10.48
C PRO A 175 33.98 15.03 -10.65
N LEU A 176 34.49 16.13 -10.15
CA LEU A 176 35.92 16.43 -10.10
C LEU A 176 36.47 15.97 -8.74
N ARG A 177 37.64 15.35 -8.77
CA ARG A 177 38.33 14.90 -7.57
C ARG A 177 39.70 15.49 -7.53
N ASN A 178 40.11 15.99 -6.37
CA ASN A 178 41.51 16.30 -6.13
C ASN A 178 42.18 15.08 -5.49
N GLU A 179 42.92 14.30 -6.24
CA GLU A 179 43.56 13.06 -5.79
C GLU A 179 44.69 13.32 -4.77
N GLU A 180 45.25 14.53 -4.74
CA GLU A 180 46.37 14.88 -3.87
C GLU A 180 45.94 15.37 -2.47
N THR A 181 44.73 15.93 -2.34
CA THR A 181 44.32 16.58 -1.09
C THR A 181 43.26 15.79 -0.29
N GLU A 182 42.84 14.62 -0.78
CA GLU A 182 41.69 13.86 -0.21
C GLU A 182 40.43 14.71 -0.02
N GLU A 183 40.33 15.84 -0.74
CA GLU A 183 39.19 16.72 -0.68
C GLU A 183 37.94 16.05 -1.25
N GLU A 184 36.79 16.48 -0.74
CA GLU A 184 35.50 15.98 -1.20
C GLU A 184 35.34 16.21 -2.72
N PRO A 185 34.79 15.23 -3.45
CA PRO A 185 34.47 15.40 -4.86
C PRO A 185 33.43 16.53 -5.04
N LEU A 186 33.59 17.29 -6.12
CA LEU A 186 32.73 18.44 -6.41
C LEU A 186 32.26 18.43 -7.88
N LEU A 187 31.16 19.14 -8.09
CA LEU A 187 30.66 19.53 -9.41
C LEU A 187 31.02 20.98 -9.65
N SER A 188 31.58 21.30 -10.79
CA SER A 188 31.87 22.66 -11.16
C SER A 188 30.95 23.16 -12.27
N TYR A 189 30.40 24.35 -12.11
CA TYR A 189 29.68 25.06 -13.15
C TYR A 189 30.62 26.12 -13.73
N ASP A 190 31.03 25.90 -14.96
CA ASP A 190 32.12 26.61 -15.59
C ASP A 190 31.62 27.49 -16.72
N ILE A 191 31.89 28.79 -16.61
CA ILE A 191 31.45 29.83 -17.56
C ILE A 191 32.68 30.44 -18.25
N PRO A 192 32.75 30.47 -19.60
CA PRO A 192 33.82 31.17 -20.29
C PRO A 192 33.72 32.70 -20.09
N ILE A 193 34.81 33.33 -19.75
CA ILE A 193 34.92 34.78 -19.65
C ILE A 193 35.30 35.32 -21.02
N VAL A 194 34.40 36.10 -21.63
CA VAL A 194 34.59 36.62 -22.97
C VAL A 194 34.81 38.16 -22.89
N LYS A 195 35.87 38.65 -23.55
CA LYS A 195 36.14 40.06 -23.77
C LYS A 195 36.41 40.26 -25.26
N ASP A 196 35.71 41.19 -25.87
CA ASP A 196 35.84 41.54 -27.29
C ASP A 196 35.72 40.30 -28.24
N GLY A 197 34.86 39.32 -27.87
CA GLY A 197 34.62 38.10 -28.65
C GLY A 197 35.66 37.00 -28.46
N VAL A 198 36.69 37.23 -27.63
CA VAL A 198 37.71 36.24 -27.31
C VAL A 198 37.57 35.69 -25.92
N SER A 199 37.71 34.37 -25.71
CA SER A 199 37.70 33.77 -24.39
C SER A 199 39.03 34.13 -23.66
N VAL A 200 38.92 34.94 -22.65
CA VAL A 200 40.06 35.41 -21.85
C VAL A 200 40.22 34.67 -20.53
N GLY A 201 39.35 33.69 -20.27
CA GLY A 201 39.44 32.88 -19.08
C GLY A 201 38.16 32.11 -18.78
N VAL A 202 38.08 31.47 -17.63
CA VAL A 202 36.94 30.71 -17.15
C VAL A 202 36.68 31.11 -15.70
N MET A 203 35.38 31.23 -15.35
CA MET A 203 34.90 31.27 -13.99
C MET A 203 34.25 29.94 -13.66
N GLY A 204 34.79 29.20 -12.72
CA GLY A 204 34.23 27.96 -12.17
C GLY A 204 33.60 28.20 -10.82
N VAL A 205 32.42 27.64 -10.60
CA VAL A 205 31.71 27.70 -9.32
C VAL A 205 31.41 26.30 -8.87
N ASP A 206 31.95 25.92 -7.73
CA ASP A 206 31.97 24.55 -7.25
C ASP A 206 30.87 24.28 -6.24
N MET A 207 30.28 23.12 -6.35
CA MET A 207 29.35 22.54 -5.40
C MET A 207 29.89 21.20 -4.90
N SER A 208 30.08 21.04 -3.60
CA SER A 208 30.48 19.76 -3.01
C SER A 208 29.36 18.73 -3.17
N LEU A 209 29.72 17.50 -3.52
CA LEU A 209 28.75 16.37 -3.61
C LEU A 209 28.10 16.09 -2.25
N SER A 210 28.83 16.30 -1.16
CA SER A 210 28.29 16.17 0.20
C SER A 210 27.20 17.21 0.49
N VAL A 211 27.43 18.46 0.09
CA VAL A 211 26.42 19.53 0.21
C VAL A 211 25.22 19.22 -0.66
N LEU A 212 25.42 18.79 -1.89
CA LEU A 212 24.33 18.38 -2.77
C LEU A 212 23.56 17.18 -2.22
N THR A 213 24.26 16.20 -1.65
CA THR A 213 23.63 15.05 -0.99
C THR A 213 22.79 15.50 0.19
N GLN A 214 23.29 16.38 1.04
CA GLN A 214 22.52 16.89 2.18
C GLN A 214 21.27 17.65 1.71
N ILE A 215 21.39 18.50 0.70
CA ILE A 215 20.25 19.19 0.08
C ILE A 215 19.23 18.19 -0.43
N ALA A 216 19.67 17.18 -1.20
CA ALA A 216 18.78 16.16 -1.73
C ALA A 216 18.09 15.34 -0.63
N GLN A 217 18.84 14.90 0.39
CA GLN A 217 18.26 14.11 1.49
C GLN A 217 17.28 14.91 2.37
N ASN A 218 17.41 16.26 2.44
CA ASN A 218 16.41 17.10 3.14
C ASN A 218 15.04 17.09 2.47
N TYR A 219 14.95 16.68 1.22
CA TYR A 219 13.69 16.57 0.48
C TYR A 219 13.08 15.14 0.50
N LYS A 220 13.68 14.23 1.25
CA LYS A 220 13.10 12.90 1.43
C LYS A 220 11.73 13.00 2.11
N THR A 221 10.79 12.20 1.66
CA THR A 221 9.39 12.23 2.13
C THR A 221 9.11 11.23 3.25
N SER A 222 10.03 10.31 3.54
CA SER A 222 9.91 9.38 4.66
C SER A 222 11.24 9.20 5.39
N THR A 223 11.18 8.70 6.62
CA THR A 223 12.36 8.64 7.51
C THR A 223 13.47 7.76 6.97
N HIS A 224 13.12 6.63 6.37
CA HIS A 224 14.09 5.65 5.84
C HIS A 224 14.17 5.64 4.32
N SER A 225 13.50 6.59 3.65
CA SER A 225 13.72 6.81 2.22
C SER A 225 15.04 7.51 1.97
N TYR A 226 15.64 7.26 0.83
CA TYR A 226 16.83 7.96 0.41
C TYR A 226 16.84 8.22 -1.09
N ILE A 227 17.63 9.22 -1.49
CA ILE A 227 17.71 9.71 -2.85
C ILE A 227 19.10 9.42 -3.38
N THR A 228 19.18 9.00 -4.63
CA THR A 228 20.46 8.84 -5.34
C THR A 228 20.40 9.55 -6.68
N LEU A 229 21.54 10.07 -7.12
CA LEU A 229 21.74 10.63 -8.44
C LEU A 229 22.99 9.97 -9.04
N LEU A 230 22.86 9.48 -10.25
CA LEU A 230 23.94 8.83 -11.01
C LEU A 230 24.31 9.66 -12.22
N ASP A 231 25.60 9.66 -12.57
CA ASP A 231 26.08 10.17 -13.85
C ASP A 231 25.93 9.13 -14.98
N ARG A 232 26.44 9.45 -16.18
CA ARG A 232 26.42 8.55 -17.37
C ARG A 232 27.26 7.31 -17.19
N GLU A 233 28.33 7.39 -16.42
CA GLU A 233 29.29 6.34 -16.12
C GLU A 233 28.79 5.43 -14.99
N GLY A 234 27.68 5.80 -14.31
CA GLY A 234 27.11 5.08 -13.18
C GLY A 234 27.78 5.42 -11.85
N SER A 235 28.52 6.53 -11.76
CA SER A 235 29.06 7.02 -10.50
C SER A 235 28.00 7.75 -9.69
N TYR A 236 28.08 7.65 -8.35
CA TYR A 236 27.17 8.37 -7.49
C TYR A 236 27.54 9.86 -7.38
N ILE A 237 26.62 10.73 -7.81
CA ILE A 237 26.65 12.17 -7.55
C ILE A 237 25.97 12.49 -6.21
N VAL A 238 24.90 11.75 -5.89
CA VAL A 238 24.18 11.85 -4.62
C VAL A 238 24.00 10.46 -4.05
N HIS A 239 24.45 10.25 -2.81
CA HIS A 239 24.23 9.02 -2.07
C HIS A 239 24.27 9.32 -0.56
N PRO A 240 23.39 8.72 0.30
CA PRO A 240 23.40 8.95 1.74
C PRO A 240 24.70 8.48 2.42
N ASP A 241 25.32 7.46 1.89
CA ASP A 241 26.62 6.99 2.32
C ASP A 241 27.72 7.74 1.54
N SER A 242 28.42 8.64 2.21
CA SER A 242 29.46 9.49 1.62
C SER A 242 30.65 8.69 1.09
N THR A 243 30.90 7.50 1.62
CA THR A 243 32.00 6.64 1.13
C THR A 243 31.78 6.21 -0.31
N ARG A 244 30.52 6.10 -0.76
CA ARG A 244 30.16 5.74 -2.12
C ARG A 244 30.35 6.88 -3.13
N LEU A 245 30.39 8.14 -2.68
CA LEU A 245 30.67 9.30 -3.53
C LEU A 245 32.13 9.32 -4.00
N LEU A 246 32.99 8.55 -3.38
CA LEU A 246 34.40 8.46 -3.70
C LEU A 246 34.72 7.39 -4.77
N HIS A 247 33.77 6.53 -5.11
CA HIS A 247 34.01 5.39 -5.99
C HIS A 247 33.40 5.60 -7.39
N ILE A 248 34.24 5.36 -8.42
CA ILE A 248 34.00 5.70 -9.81
C ILE A 248 32.89 4.85 -10.47
N SER A 249 32.42 3.77 -9.88
CA SER A 249 31.38 2.96 -10.51
C SER A 249 30.50 2.23 -9.51
N SER A 250 29.26 2.67 -9.44
CA SER A 250 28.19 1.96 -8.72
C SER A 250 27.95 0.55 -9.28
N LEU A 251 28.13 0.36 -10.59
CA LEU A 251 27.94 -0.94 -11.26
C LEU A 251 29.00 -1.96 -10.87
N ALA A 252 30.26 -1.54 -10.69
CA ALA A 252 31.32 -2.45 -10.27
C ALA A 252 31.14 -2.90 -8.81
N GLN A 253 30.74 -1.99 -7.92
CA GLN A 253 30.48 -2.29 -6.52
C GLN A 253 29.21 -3.14 -6.30
N LEU A 254 28.21 -2.96 -7.16
CA LEU A 254 26.95 -3.69 -7.08
C LEU A 254 27.01 -5.05 -7.78
N ARG A 255 28.04 -5.31 -8.62
CA ARG A 255 28.33 -6.66 -9.13
C ARG A 255 28.64 -7.65 -8.01
N ASP A 256 29.18 -7.15 -6.90
CA ASP A 256 29.43 -7.93 -5.69
C ASP A 256 28.21 -7.96 -4.76
N ALA A 257 27.18 -7.12 -4.98
CA ALA A 257 25.94 -7.14 -4.23
C ALA A 257 24.95 -8.11 -4.89
N GLU A 258 24.55 -9.13 -4.18
CA GLU A 258 23.74 -10.29 -4.60
C GLU A 258 22.31 -9.98 -5.10
N ASN A 259 22.00 -8.74 -5.53
CA ASN A 259 20.65 -8.37 -5.92
C ASN A 259 20.52 -8.01 -7.42
N PRO A 260 20.18 -8.98 -8.29
CA PRO A 260 20.04 -8.77 -9.74
C PRO A 260 19.02 -7.69 -10.12
N SER A 261 17.98 -7.49 -9.28
CA SER A 261 16.92 -6.51 -9.59
C SER A 261 17.39 -5.07 -9.43
N VAL A 262 18.31 -4.80 -8.51
CA VAL A 262 18.93 -3.48 -8.34
C VAL A 262 19.86 -3.19 -9.51
N MET A 263 20.66 -4.18 -9.91
CA MET A 263 21.57 -4.07 -11.07
C MET A 263 20.82 -3.73 -12.34
N GLU A 264 19.71 -4.42 -12.62
CA GLU A 264 18.89 -4.14 -13.81
C GLU A 264 18.32 -2.71 -13.76
N ALA A 265 17.89 -2.24 -12.58
CA ALA A 265 17.36 -0.89 -12.41
C ALA A 265 18.44 0.17 -12.65
N LEU A 266 19.63 0.00 -12.08
CA LEU A 266 20.77 0.92 -12.26
C LEU A 266 21.24 0.97 -13.71
N GLN A 267 21.29 -0.17 -14.41
CA GLN A 267 21.59 -0.20 -15.82
C GLN A 267 20.57 0.59 -16.64
N LYS A 268 19.27 0.46 -16.33
CA LYS A 268 18.21 1.25 -16.97
C LYS A 268 18.31 2.74 -16.66
N MET A 269 18.77 3.10 -15.46
CA MET A 269 19.03 4.50 -15.10
C MET A 269 20.14 5.09 -15.99
N ILE A 270 21.24 4.37 -16.16
CA ILE A 270 22.36 4.79 -17.04
C ILE A 270 21.89 4.90 -18.51
N GLU A 271 20.99 4.01 -18.95
CA GLU A 271 20.35 4.09 -20.25
C GLU A 271 19.33 5.26 -20.38
N GLY A 272 19.11 6.04 -19.31
CA GLY A 272 18.17 7.17 -19.30
C GLY A 272 16.70 6.74 -19.35
N LYS A 273 16.37 5.54 -18.88
CA LYS A 273 14.99 5.04 -18.86
C LYS A 273 14.29 5.43 -17.55
N THR A 274 12.96 5.56 -17.62
CA THR A 274 12.08 5.75 -16.45
C THR A 274 11.49 4.42 -16.06
N GLY A 275 11.36 4.16 -14.75
CA GLY A 275 10.74 2.94 -14.28
C GLY A 275 10.61 2.84 -12.77
N ARG A 276 9.99 1.74 -12.35
CA ARG A 276 9.87 1.35 -10.94
C ARG A 276 10.27 -0.10 -10.77
N ARG A 277 10.99 -0.40 -9.68
CA ARG A 277 11.38 -1.77 -9.33
C ARG A 277 11.25 -1.98 -7.83
N ALA A 278 10.70 -3.13 -7.44
CA ALA A 278 10.72 -3.58 -6.06
C ALA A 278 11.84 -4.61 -5.88
N PHE A 279 12.58 -4.50 -4.79
CA PHE A 279 13.65 -5.43 -4.42
C PHE A 279 13.74 -5.55 -2.90
N THR A 280 14.49 -6.54 -2.43
CA THR A 280 14.70 -6.75 -1.00
C THR A 280 16.18 -6.52 -0.68
N LEU A 281 16.45 -5.64 0.28
CA LEU A 281 17.78 -5.38 0.81
C LEU A 281 17.72 -5.52 2.33
N ASP A 282 18.63 -6.28 2.93
CA ASP A 282 18.71 -6.51 4.37
C ASP A 282 17.36 -6.88 5.01
N SER A 283 16.63 -7.80 4.38
CA SER A 283 15.29 -8.24 4.79
C SER A 283 14.20 -7.17 4.71
N THR A 284 14.51 -5.98 4.23
CA THR A 284 13.54 -4.90 4.00
C THR A 284 13.22 -4.80 2.51
N ARG A 285 11.93 -4.78 2.19
CA ARG A 285 11.47 -4.59 0.82
C ARG A 285 11.39 -3.11 0.49
N TYR A 286 12.06 -2.72 -0.58
CA TYR A 286 12.09 -1.35 -1.10
C TYR A 286 11.38 -1.27 -2.44
N LEU A 287 10.73 -0.13 -2.67
CA LEU A 287 10.27 0.31 -3.98
C LEU A 287 11.22 1.42 -4.45
N MET A 288 11.90 1.19 -5.57
CA MET A 288 12.74 2.16 -6.25
C MET A 288 11.98 2.73 -7.44
N ALA A 289 11.88 4.05 -7.52
CA ALA A 289 11.45 4.76 -8.71
C ALA A 289 12.62 5.58 -9.25
N TYR A 290 12.79 5.57 -10.56
CA TYR A 290 13.91 6.24 -11.23
C TYR A 290 13.48 6.85 -12.55
N LYS A 291 14.15 7.96 -12.93
CA LYS A 291 13.98 8.65 -14.22
C LYS A 291 15.23 9.41 -14.59
N PRO A 292 15.43 9.79 -15.88
CA PRO A 292 16.47 10.71 -16.25
C PRO A 292 16.28 12.07 -15.56
N PHE A 293 17.39 12.63 -15.07
CA PHE A 293 17.41 13.98 -14.51
C PHE A 293 17.48 14.98 -15.65
N GLN A 294 16.50 15.87 -15.69
CA GLN A 294 16.39 16.89 -16.73
C GLN A 294 16.37 18.28 -16.09
N GLN A 295 17.19 19.14 -16.62
CA GLN A 295 17.18 20.55 -16.22
C GLN A 295 15.96 21.26 -16.83
N SER A 296 15.30 22.09 -16.05
CA SER A 296 14.17 22.89 -16.51
C SER A 296 14.64 24.00 -17.48
N ALA A 297 13.93 24.13 -18.56
CA ALA A 297 14.23 25.18 -19.54
C ALA A 297 13.68 26.53 -19.04
N TYR A 298 14.57 27.52 -18.90
CA TYR A 298 14.23 28.91 -18.59
C TYR A 298 14.86 29.84 -19.64
N PRO A 299 14.29 31.02 -19.88
CA PRO A 299 14.89 32.01 -20.76
C PRO A 299 16.31 32.36 -20.31
N GLY A 300 17.30 32.17 -21.19
CA GLY A 300 18.70 32.44 -20.93
C GLY A 300 19.49 31.32 -20.27
N ARG A 301 18.85 30.22 -19.85
CA ARG A 301 19.51 29.02 -19.36
C ARG A 301 19.91 28.14 -20.53
N GLN A 302 21.17 27.78 -20.59
CA GLN A 302 21.62 26.74 -21.52
C GLN A 302 21.39 25.39 -20.89
N VAL A 303 20.36 24.68 -21.33
CA VAL A 303 20.01 23.35 -20.84
C VAL A 303 20.87 22.33 -21.55
N GLY A 304 21.85 21.78 -20.83
CA GLY A 304 22.67 20.67 -21.30
C GLY A 304 22.02 19.32 -20.95
N ASN A 305 22.19 18.31 -21.81
CA ASN A 305 21.89 16.94 -21.41
C ASN A 305 23.05 16.42 -20.55
N LEU A 306 22.90 16.50 -19.25
CA LEU A 306 23.90 16.01 -18.29
C LEU A 306 24.02 14.47 -18.38
N GLY A 307 22.96 13.79 -18.84
CA GLY A 307 22.90 12.32 -18.92
C GLY A 307 22.77 11.66 -17.54
N TRP A 308 22.40 12.43 -16.53
CA TRP A 308 22.21 11.93 -15.17
C TRP A 308 20.86 11.30 -14.99
N SER A 309 20.76 10.43 -14.00
CA SER A 309 19.52 9.78 -13.60
C SER A 309 19.32 9.86 -12.10
N ILE A 310 18.09 10.18 -11.70
CA ILE A 310 17.69 10.30 -10.29
C ILE A 310 16.83 9.10 -9.90
N ALA A 311 17.06 8.58 -8.71
CA ALA A 311 16.21 7.56 -8.10
C ALA A 311 15.88 7.88 -6.65
N VAL A 312 14.72 7.42 -6.24
CA VAL A 312 14.25 7.45 -4.84
C VAL A 312 13.95 6.03 -4.40
N PHE A 313 14.42 5.69 -3.22
CA PHE A 313 14.25 4.39 -2.58
C PHE A 313 13.32 4.54 -1.38
N TYR A 314 12.18 3.84 -1.42
CA TYR A 314 11.19 3.84 -0.35
C TYR A 314 11.07 2.45 0.27
N PRO A 315 11.16 2.30 1.59
CA PRO A 315 10.73 1.09 2.25
C PRO A 315 9.25 0.85 2.01
N GLU A 316 8.90 -0.33 1.46
CA GLU A 316 7.51 -0.63 1.09
C GLU A 316 6.55 -0.51 2.29
N LYS A 317 7.03 -0.82 3.50
CA LYS A 317 6.25 -0.67 4.73
C LYS A 317 5.81 0.78 4.98
N GLU A 318 6.69 1.76 4.75
CA GLU A 318 6.38 3.17 5.00
C GLU A 318 5.37 3.73 4.00
N LEU A 319 5.41 3.25 2.75
CA LEU A 319 4.47 3.65 1.71
C LEU A 319 3.01 3.27 2.03
N TYR A 320 2.81 2.19 2.79
CA TYR A 320 1.47 1.69 3.12
C TYR A 320 0.99 2.11 4.52
N THR A 321 1.85 2.70 5.36
CA THR A 321 1.47 3.07 6.74
C THR A 321 0.35 4.09 6.81
N GLU A 322 0.26 5.02 5.88
CA GLU A 322 -0.83 5.99 5.82
C GLU A 322 -2.19 5.36 5.48
N PHE A 323 -2.18 4.24 4.75
CA PHE A 323 -3.39 3.50 4.35
C PHE A 323 -3.81 2.42 5.35
N ASP A 324 -2.92 2.02 6.24
CA ASP A 324 -3.12 0.95 7.23
C ASP A 324 -4.37 1.17 8.12
N PRO A 325 -4.64 2.38 8.68
CA PRO A 325 -5.82 2.62 9.49
C PRO A 325 -7.12 2.42 8.72
N GLY A 326 -7.20 2.92 7.50
CA GLY A 326 -8.37 2.78 6.62
C GLY A 326 -8.61 1.33 6.21
N TYR A 327 -7.54 0.60 5.91
CA TYR A 327 -7.62 -0.81 5.56
C TYR A 327 -8.07 -1.68 6.75
N ARG A 328 -7.54 -1.44 7.96
CA ARG A 328 -7.95 -2.13 9.19
C ARG A 328 -9.41 -1.84 9.53
N LEU A 329 -9.84 -0.58 9.39
CA LEU A 329 -11.23 -0.19 9.60
C LEU A 329 -12.15 -0.89 8.59
N SER A 330 -11.76 -0.97 7.32
CA SER A 330 -12.53 -1.67 6.29
C SER A 330 -12.67 -3.16 6.59
N ILE A 331 -11.60 -3.84 6.99
CA ILE A 331 -11.66 -5.24 7.43
C ILE A 331 -12.57 -5.41 8.65
N LEU A 332 -12.47 -4.53 9.65
CA LEU A 332 -13.32 -4.57 10.83
C LEU A 332 -14.79 -4.42 10.44
N MET A 333 -15.13 -3.47 9.57
CA MET A 333 -16.49 -3.26 9.07
C MET A 333 -17.04 -4.49 8.33
N ILE A 334 -16.22 -5.15 7.54
CA ILE A 334 -16.58 -6.40 6.85
C ILE A 334 -16.87 -7.51 7.85
N VAL A 335 -16.00 -7.69 8.86
CA VAL A 335 -16.18 -8.71 9.89
C VAL A 335 -17.45 -8.46 10.71
N VAL A 336 -17.70 -7.21 11.12
CA VAL A 336 -18.90 -6.82 11.87
C VAL A 336 -20.14 -7.02 11.02
N SER A 337 -20.13 -6.64 9.76
CA SER A 337 -21.27 -6.82 8.83
C SER A 337 -21.59 -8.31 8.63
N LEU A 338 -20.56 -9.16 8.47
CA LEU A 338 -20.75 -10.61 8.36
C LEU A 338 -21.32 -11.22 9.64
N LEU A 339 -20.84 -10.77 10.82
CA LEU A 339 -21.35 -11.22 12.10
C LEU A 339 -22.83 -10.83 12.28
N LEU A 340 -23.18 -9.58 11.97
CA LEU A 340 -24.56 -9.08 12.04
C LEU A 340 -25.49 -9.87 11.10
N LEU A 341 -25.02 -10.22 9.93
CA LEU A 341 -25.78 -11.01 8.96
C LEU A 341 -26.05 -12.42 9.47
N VAL A 342 -25.03 -13.09 10.04
CA VAL A 342 -25.20 -14.43 10.64
C VAL A 342 -26.15 -14.39 11.83
N VAL A 343 -26.01 -13.41 12.70
CA VAL A 343 -26.91 -13.23 13.87
C VAL A 343 -28.32 -12.92 13.42
N GLY A 344 -28.50 -12.03 12.44
CA GLY A 344 -29.81 -11.71 11.87
C GLY A 344 -30.49 -12.92 11.25
N ALA A 345 -29.76 -13.70 10.44
CA ALA A 345 -30.26 -14.95 9.85
C ALA A 345 -30.68 -15.96 10.93
N ALA A 346 -29.88 -16.10 12.00
CA ALA A 346 -30.21 -17.00 13.12
C ALA A 346 -31.47 -16.55 13.88
N ILE A 347 -31.63 -15.23 14.11
CA ILE A 347 -32.81 -14.66 14.76
C ILE A 347 -34.08 -14.90 13.93
N ILE A 348 -34.02 -14.58 12.62
CA ILE A 348 -35.13 -14.75 11.67
C ILE A 348 -35.55 -16.22 11.64
N ALA A 349 -34.58 -17.12 11.49
CA ALA A 349 -34.85 -18.54 11.48
C ALA A 349 -35.46 -19.03 12.80
N HIS A 350 -34.94 -18.56 13.94
CA HIS A 350 -35.51 -18.91 15.25
C HIS A 350 -36.95 -18.42 15.41
N MET A 351 -37.24 -17.19 15.01
CA MET A 351 -38.58 -16.60 15.07
C MET A 351 -39.57 -17.30 14.12
N SER A 352 -39.17 -17.65 12.92
CA SER A 352 -39.97 -18.31 11.92
C SER A 352 -40.31 -19.76 12.30
N LEU A 353 -39.45 -20.42 13.04
CA LEU A 353 -39.59 -21.85 13.40
C LEU A 353 -40.21 -22.07 14.80
N ARG A 354 -40.32 -21.03 15.64
CA ARG A 354 -40.93 -21.09 16.95
C ARG A 354 -42.37 -21.63 16.93
N PRO A 355 -43.26 -21.20 16.02
CA PRO A 355 -44.61 -21.71 15.92
C PRO A 355 -44.67 -23.22 15.59
N LEU A 356 -43.79 -23.70 14.70
CA LEU A 356 -43.73 -25.11 14.32
C LEU A 356 -43.32 -26.02 15.49
N ARG A 357 -42.42 -25.55 16.36
CA ARG A 357 -42.03 -26.26 17.59
C ARG A 357 -43.19 -26.34 18.60
N ARG A 358 -44.05 -25.30 18.63
CA ARG A 358 -45.27 -25.32 19.47
C ARG A 358 -46.26 -26.35 18.94
N LEU A 359 -46.51 -26.40 17.63
CA LEU A 359 -47.35 -27.40 16.97
C LEU A 359 -46.89 -28.82 17.32
N MET A 360 -45.59 -29.09 17.21
CA MET A 360 -45.02 -30.37 17.55
C MET A 360 -45.28 -30.80 19.00
N ARG A 361 -45.10 -29.89 19.97
CA ARG A 361 -45.36 -30.20 21.39
C ARG A 361 -46.83 -30.56 21.60
N VAL A 362 -47.75 -29.78 21.03
CA VAL A 362 -49.17 -30.02 21.15
C VAL A 362 -49.56 -31.38 20.53
N THR A 363 -48.97 -31.75 19.38
CA THR A 363 -49.16 -33.07 18.79
C THR A 363 -48.74 -34.18 19.74
N GLN A 364 -47.61 -34.04 20.44
CA GLN A 364 -47.13 -35.01 21.41
C GLN A 364 -48.09 -35.17 22.62
N ILE A 365 -48.75 -34.05 23.05
CA ILE A 365 -49.70 -34.10 24.14
C ILE A 365 -50.98 -34.82 23.69
N ILE A 366 -51.44 -34.56 22.47
CA ILE A 366 -52.61 -35.23 21.87
C ILE A 366 -52.37 -36.73 21.69
N SER A 367 -51.16 -37.11 21.24
CA SER A 367 -50.80 -38.53 21.10
C SER A 367 -50.81 -39.33 22.40
N LYS A 368 -50.75 -38.61 23.56
CA LYS A 368 -50.87 -39.17 24.89
C LYS A 368 -52.32 -39.25 25.41
N GLY A 369 -53.29 -38.91 24.55
CA GLY A 369 -54.72 -39.01 24.90
C GLY A 369 -55.34 -37.76 25.51
N ASN A 370 -54.66 -36.63 25.59
CA ASN A 370 -55.24 -35.40 26.10
C ASN A 370 -55.73 -34.50 24.94
N TYR A 371 -57.01 -34.55 24.62
CA TYR A 371 -57.61 -33.86 23.48
C TYR A 371 -58.20 -32.47 23.81
N ARG A 372 -58.34 -32.08 25.11
CA ARG A 372 -58.84 -30.77 25.52
C ARG A 372 -57.74 -29.78 25.69
N LEU A 373 -57.20 -29.27 24.57
CA LEU A 373 -56.17 -28.24 24.56
C LEU A 373 -56.74 -26.94 23.95
N PRO A 374 -56.36 -25.78 24.48
CA PRO A 374 -56.72 -24.52 23.86
C PRO A 374 -56.11 -24.44 22.45
N GLY A 375 -56.87 -23.94 21.51
CA GLY A 375 -56.40 -23.72 20.14
C GLY A 375 -55.30 -22.67 20.06
N PHE A 376 -54.60 -22.64 18.98
CA PHE A 376 -53.57 -21.61 18.70
C PHE A 376 -54.24 -20.29 18.29
N GLU A 377 -53.89 -19.19 18.94
CA GLU A 377 -54.19 -17.86 18.39
C GLU A 377 -53.27 -17.61 17.18
N THR A 378 -53.85 -17.48 16.00
CA THR A 378 -53.14 -17.23 14.75
C THR A 378 -53.34 -15.79 14.30
N SER A 379 -52.35 -14.98 14.53
CA SER A 379 -52.29 -13.62 13.94
C SER A 379 -51.46 -13.58 12.64
N ARG A 380 -50.92 -14.74 12.17
CA ARG A 380 -50.06 -14.81 10.97
C ARG A 380 -50.88 -15.12 9.74
N THR A 381 -50.51 -14.44 8.63
CA THR A 381 -51.15 -14.61 7.31
C THR A 381 -50.31 -15.45 6.34
N ASP A 382 -49.15 -15.96 6.80
CA ASP A 382 -48.25 -16.80 6.03
C ASP A 382 -48.64 -18.29 6.04
N GLU A 383 -47.86 -19.13 5.37
CA GLU A 383 -48.05 -20.58 5.27
C GLU A 383 -48.09 -21.25 6.65
N VAL A 384 -47.31 -20.74 7.61
CA VAL A 384 -47.28 -21.24 8.98
C VAL A 384 -48.59 -20.90 9.72
N GLY A 385 -49.11 -19.69 9.52
CA GLY A 385 -50.41 -19.29 10.06
C GLY A 385 -51.56 -20.12 9.47
N ARG A 386 -51.51 -20.39 8.16
CA ARG A 386 -52.46 -21.28 7.47
C ARG A 386 -52.42 -22.73 8.03
N LEU A 387 -51.20 -23.22 8.28
CA LEU A 387 -50.99 -24.54 8.89
C LEU A 387 -51.58 -24.59 10.31
N GLN A 388 -51.36 -23.54 11.12
CA GLN A 388 -51.95 -23.44 12.46
C GLN A 388 -53.48 -23.43 12.43
N THR A 389 -54.07 -22.70 11.47
CA THR A 389 -55.55 -22.66 11.31
C THR A 389 -56.10 -24.01 10.91
N LEU A 390 -55.49 -24.72 9.98
CA LEU A 390 -55.90 -26.08 9.59
C LEU A 390 -55.74 -27.07 10.74
N TYR A 391 -54.66 -26.91 11.52
CA TYR A 391 -54.42 -27.73 12.68
C TYR A 391 -55.50 -27.50 13.77
N ASN A 392 -55.91 -26.26 14.05
CA ASN A 392 -56.98 -25.92 14.97
C ASN A 392 -58.33 -26.52 14.54
N LYS A 393 -58.66 -26.47 13.23
CA LYS A 393 -59.87 -27.15 12.69
C LYS A 393 -59.85 -28.64 12.91
N MET A 394 -58.69 -29.25 12.73
CA MET A 394 -58.52 -30.66 12.97
C MET A 394 -58.69 -31.02 14.44
N LEU A 395 -58.07 -30.22 15.35
CA LEU A 395 -58.24 -30.43 16.78
C LEU A 395 -59.70 -30.38 17.22
N GLN A 396 -60.45 -29.39 16.70
CA GLN A 396 -61.91 -29.29 16.97
C GLN A 396 -62.61 -30.49 16.45
N ALA A 397 -62.32 -30.95 15.22
CA ALA A 397 -62.97 -32.15 14.68
C ALA A 397 -62.70 -33.40 15.51
N VAL A 398 -61.45 -33.59 15.95
CA VAL A 398 -61.05 -34.71 16.82
C VAL A 398 -61.74 -34.61 18.19
N ALA A 399 -61.74 -33.40 18.81
CA ALA A 399 -62.43 -33.19 20.09
C ALA A 399 -63.92 -33.47 20.01
N ASN A 400 -64.61 -33.00 18.95
CA ASN A 400 -66.01 -33.26 18.69
C ASN A 400 -66.30 -34.77 18.46
N HIS A 401 -65.43 -35.45 17.74
CA HIS A 401 -65.57 -36.91 17.55
C HIS A 401 -65.36 -37.68 18.83
N MET A 402 -64.39 -37.23 19.67
CA MET A 402 -64.20 -37.88 20.98
C MET A 402 -65.37 -37.65 21.92
N GLU A 403 -65.97 -36.47 21.91
CA GLU A 403 -67.18 -36.18 22.69
C GLU A 403 -68.40 -37.01 22.21
N GLN A 404 -68.54 -37.14 20.88
CA GLN A 404 -69.53 -38.03 20.28
C GLN A 404 -69.34 -39.49 20.68
N LEU A 405 -68.09 -39.95 20.69
CA LEU A 405 -67.74 -41.30 21.11
C LEU A 405 -68.00 -41.53 22.58
N GLN A 406 -67.71 -40.51 23.42
CA GLN A 406 -67.98 -40.56 24.87
C GLN A 406 -69.46 -40.58 25.13
N ASN A 407 -70.23 -39.72 24.47
CA ASN A 407 -71.71 -39.73 24.55
C ASN A 407 -72.36 -41.02 24.06
N LEU A 408 -71.73 -41.63 23.00
CA LEU A 408 -72.17 -42.96 22.54
C LEU A 408 -71.84 -44.05 23.53
N SER A 409 -70.66 -44.04 24.15
CA SER A 409 -70.22 -44.98 25.17
C SER A 409 -71.09 -44.87 26.43
N GLU A 410 -71.45 -43.63 26.85
CA GLU A 410 -72.37 -43.44 27.97
C GLU A 410 -73.79 -43.95 27.66
N LYS A 411 -74.29 -43.76 26.41
CA LYS A 411 -75.56 -44.35 25.97
C LYS A 411 -75.48 -45.87 25.88
N GLU A 412 -74.33 -46.44 25.55
CA GLU A 412 -74.12 -47.85 25.41
C GLU A 412 -74.06 -48.62 26.77
N ILE A 413 -73.47 -47.97 27.76
CA ILE A 413 -73.51 -48.41 29.18
C ILE A 413 -74.94 -48.54 29.66
N ALA A 414 -75.87 -47.72 29.14
CA ALA A 414 -77.28 -47.74 29.44
C ALA A 414 -78.07 -48.88 28.80
N TYR A 415 -77.48 -49.52 27.78
CA TYR A 415 -78.07 -50.66 27.08
C TYR A 415 -77.20 -51.93 27.19
N GLN A 416 -77.34 -52.66 28.33
CA GLN A 416 -76.53 -53.85 28.66
C GLN A 416 -76.62 -55.01 27.66
N ASP A 417 -77.62 -55.06 26.77
CA ASP A 417 -77.85 -56.17 25.81
C ASP A 417 -77.11 -55.96 24.40
N ALA A 418 -76.53 -54.74 24.19
CA ALA A 418 -75.83 -54.47 22.93
C ALA A 418 -74.27 -54.64 23.03
N LEU A 419 -73.77 -55.22 24.12
CA LEU A 419 -72.33 -55.26 24.46
C LEU A 419 -71.45 -55.94 23.40
N ALA A 420 -71.95 -56.96 22.77
CA ALA A 420 -71.20 -57.75 21.76
C ALA A 420 -70.98 -56.94 20.43
N GLN A 421 -72.01 -56.24 19.97
CA GLN A 421 -71.95 -55.43 18.76
C GLN A 421 -71.13 -54.14 18.98
N THR A 422 -71.22 -53.57 20.15
CA THR A 422 -70.52 -52.37 20.52
C THR A 422 -69.06 -52.61 20.71
N TYR A 423 -68.69 -53.74 21.21
CA TYR A 423 -67.25 -54.13 21.32
C TYR A 423 -66.56 -54.25 19.96
N ALA A 424 -67.24 -54.77 18.96
CA ALA A 424 -66.73 -54.85 17.59
C ALA A 424 -66.57 -53.45 16.98
N LYS A 425 -67.57 -52.58 17.14
CA LYS A 425 -67.52 -51.20 16.64
C LYS A 425 -66.47 -50.35 17.34
N THR A 426 -66.33 -50.48 18.67
CA THR A 426 -65.30 -49.76 19.44
C THR A 426 -63.88 -50.18 19.04
N LYS A 427 -63.68 -51.46 18.71
CA LYS A 427 -62.38 -51.96 18.23
C LYS A 427 -62.06 -51.40 16.84
N GLU A 428 -63.05 -51.27 15.97
CA GLU A 428 -62.90 -50.73 14.61
C GLU A 428 -62.59 -49.21 14.66
N ILE A 429 -63.28 -48.46 15.52
CA ILE A 429 -63.05 -47.04 15.76
C ILE A 429 -61.64 -46.80 16.34
N LYS A 430 -61.17 -47.63 17.29
CA LYS A 430 -59.83 -47.58 17.85
C LYS A 430 -58.76 -47.83 16.76
N LYS A 431 -59.00 -48.73 15.83
CA LYS A 431 -58.12 -49.03 14.71
C LYS A 431 -58.02 -47.86 13.76
N HIS A 432 -59.13 -47.25 13.35
CA HIS A 432 -59.13 -46.05 12.51
C HIS A 432 -58.48 -44.85 13.20
N LYS A 433 -58.70 -44.75 14.53
CA LYS A 433 -58.06 -43.71 15.33
C LYS A 433 -56.52 -43.86 15.37
N ALA A 434 -56.06 -45.08 15.60
CA ALA A 434 -54.63 -45.36 15.62
C ALA A 434 -53.96 -45.14 14.22
N ASP A 435 -54.64 -45.54 13.14
CA ASP A 435 -54.17 -45.30 11.77
C ASP A 435 -54.20 -43.83 11.41
N PHE A 436 -55.23 -43.09 11.85
CA PHE A 436 -55.30 -41.65 11.63
C PHE A 436 -54.17 -40.90 12.36
N PHE A 437 -53.96 -41.21 13.64
CA PHE A 437 -52.90 -40.56 14.40
C PHE A 437 -51.50 -41.00 13.97
N SER A 438 -51.31 -42.27 13.60
CA SER A 438 -50.07 -42.76 13.04
C SER A 438 -49.68 -42.01 11.73
N LYS A 439 -50.63 -41.83 10.80
CA LYS A 439 -50.44 -41.05 9.58
C LYS A 439 -50.14 -39.60 9.86
N MET A 440 -50.90 -39.01 10.82
CA MET A 440 -50.68 -37.59 11.17
C MET A 440 -49.37 -37.37 11.88
N THR A 441 -48.99 -38.26 12.80
CA THR A 441 -47.71 -38.17 13.51
C THR A 441 -46.56 -38.38 12.55
N HIS A 442 -46.67 -39.23 11.53
CA HIS A 442 -45.67 -39.45 10.50
C HIS A 442 -45.47 -38.17 9.65
N GLN A 443 -46.58 -37.57 9.16
CA GLN A 443 -46.51 -36.37 8.34
C GLN A 443 -45.94 -35.14 9.13
N MET A 444 -46.23 -35.06 10.42
CA MET A 444 -45.67 -33.99 11.23
C MET A 444 -44.24 -34.27 11.70
N ALA A 445 -43.90 -35.52 11.95
CA ALA A 445 -42.50 -35.90 12.24
C ALA A 445 -41.59 -35.65 11.06
N ASP A 446 -42.03 -35.89 9.82
CA ASP A 446 -41.29 -35.64 8.61
C ASP A 446 -40.97 -34.15 8.42
N VAL A 447 -41.99 -33.30 8.57
CA VAL A 447 -41.83 -31.84 8.50
C VAL A 447 -40.91 -31.32 9.60
N THR A 448 -41.00 -31.88 10.80
CA THR A 448 -40.20 -31.45 11.97
C THR A 448 -38.73 -31.93 11.84
N ALA A 449 -38.52 -33.15 11.30
CA ALA A 449 -37.19 -33.66 11.04
C ALA A 449 -36.47 -32.83 9.96
N GLU A 450 -37.19 -32.38 8.92
CA GLU A 450 -36.65 -31.54 7.84
C GLU A 450 -36.25 -30.12 8.36
N ILE A 451 -37.02 -29.62 9.35
CA ILE A 451 -36.67 -28.34 10.03
C ILE A 451 -35.40 -28.49 10.93
N GLN A 452 -35.35 -29.59 11.72
CA GLN A 452 -34.21 -29.85 12.61
C GLN A 452 -32.90 -30.05 11.82
N ASP A 453 -32.95 -30.79 10.72
CA ASP A 453 -31.81 -31.06 9.82
C ASP A 453 -31.24 -29.78 9.20
N SER A 454 -32.13 -28.83 8.91
CA SER A 454 -31.76 -27.50 8.41
C SER A 454 -31.07 -26.61 9.48
N VAL A 455 -31.46 -26.72 10.75
CA VAL A 455 -30.85 -25.97 11.88
C VAL A 455 -29.47 -26.54 12.24
N ASP A 456 -29.33 -27.87 12.25
CA ASP A 456 -28.06 -28.52 12.60
C ASP A 456 -26.98 -28.28 11.52
N SER A 457 -27.35 -28.25 10.23
CA SER A 457 -26.46 -27.91 9.12
C SER A 457 -25.91 -26.47 9.21
N LEU A 458 -26.69 -25.55 9.73
CA LEU A 458 -26.27 -24.15 9.95
C LEU A 458 -25.30 -24.02 11.14
N CYS A 459 -25.51 -24.80 12.20
CA CYS A 459 -24.61 -24.83 13.34
C CYS A 459 -23.23 -25.40 12.98
N GLU A 460 -23.15 -26.44 12.14
CA GLU A 460 -21.89 -27.02 11.66
C GLU A 460 -21.13 -26.06 10.75
N LEU A 461 -21.81 -25.34 9.87
CA LEU A 461 -21.16 -24.32 9.00
C LEU A 461 -20.58 -23.15 9.78
N CYS A 462 -21.24 -22.77 10.89
CA CYS A 462 -20.71 -21.74 11.78
C CYS A 462 -19.47 -22.21 12.57
N ALA A 463 -19.39 -23.50 12.90
CA ALA A 463 -18.25 -24.09 13.58
C ALA A 463 -17.03 -24.22 12.63
N ASP A 464 -17.24 -24.71 11.39
CA ASP A 464 -16.19 -24.85 10.36
C ASP A 464 -15.59 -23.51 9.93
N MET A 465 -16.39 -22.46 9.84
CA MET A 465 -15.90 -21.11 9.54
C MET A 465 -15.04 -20.51 10.66
N SER A 466 -15.23 -20.95 11.92
CA SER A 466 -14.39 -20.53 13.05
C SER A 466 -13.04 -21.26 13.07
N ASP A 467 -13.04 -22.54 12.71
CA ASP A 467 -11.84 -23.39 12.67
C ASP A 467 -10.93 -23.07 11.48
N GLU A 468 -11.50 -22.79 10.31
CA GLU A 468 -10.71 -22.41 9.12
C GLU A 468 -10.05 -21.03 9.29
N ARG A 469 -10.63 -20.12 10.11
CA ARG A 469 -10.01 -18.83 10.46
C ARG A 469 -8.91 -18.96 11.51
N SER A 470 -9.08 -19.84 12.48
CA SER A 470 -8.05 -20.10 13.49
C SER A 470 -6.83 -20.80 12.88
N GLY A 471 -7.01 -21.71 11.95
CA GLY A 471 -5.94 -22.41 11.24
C GLY A 471 -5.14 -21.49 10.30
N LYS A 472 -5.79 -20.53 9.64
CA LYS A 472 -5.12 -19.56 8.75
C LYS A 472 -4.40 -18.44 9.51
N ALA A 473 -4.82 -18.14 10.74
CA ALA A 473 -4.12 -17.18 11.60
C ALA A 473 -2.86 -17.78 12.24
N LEU A 474 -2.87 -19.06 12.61
CA LEU A 474 -1.70 -19.77 13.15
C LEU A 474 -0.64 -20.11 12.08
N ALA A 475 -1.01 -20.25 10.82
CA ALA A 475 -0.07 -20.48 9.72
C ALA A 475 0.64 -19.20 9.24
N LYS A 476 0.31 -18.04 9.81
CA LYS A 476 0.85 -16.73 9.42
C LYS A 476 1.68 -16.06 10.53
N ILE A 477 1.84 -16.75 11.69
CA ILE A 477 2.83 -16.48 12.72
C ILE A 477 3.99 -17.49 12.58
#